data_e9ab448cc7a11d7b4de7b8447f2564af
#
_entry.id   e9ab448cc7a11d7b4de7b8447f2564af
#
_cell.length_a   1.000
_cell.length_b   1.000
_cell.length_c   1.000
_cell.angle_alpha   90.00
_cell.angle_beta   90.00
_cell.angle_gamma   90.00
#
_symmetry.space_group_name_H-M   'P 1'
#
loop_
_entity.id
_entity.type
_entity.pdbx_description
1 polymer ?
#
loop_
_entity_poly.entity_id
_entity_poly.type
_entity_poly.pdbx_seq_one_letter_code
_entity_poly.pdbx_strand_id
1 'polypeptide(L)'
;MIETDRVGLCTEAFGDRDDPPVLLVMGVGGSMLWWEEGFCRMLAEAQRFVIRYDHRDTGRSVTYELGHPGYTGSDLVADAAGVLDAYGIAAAHVVGVSAGGAFAQLLALDFADRVLSLVLISTTRALPGGRELPPPTQKFMQFVTSAKVDWSEAESVIDYLVDYSRLLAGGSVRSTRR
;
A
#
# COMPACT_ATOMS: atom_id res chain seq x y z
N MET A 1 12.53 6.95 -9.20
CA MET A 1 13.02 5.83 -8.37
C MET A 1 13.93 6.43 -7.33
N ILE A 2 13.72 6.12 -6.08
CA ILE A 2 14.67 6.42 -5.02
C ILE A 2 15.41 5.12 -4.68
N GLU A 3 16.69 5.20 -4.41
CA GLU A 3 17.41 4.12 -3.73
C GLU A 3 17.32 4.41 -2.24
N THR A 4 16.66 3.51 -1.51
CA THR A 4 16.85 3.46 -0.06
C THR A 4 18.19 2.77 0.19
N ASP A 5 18.75 2.88 1.38
CA ASP A 5 20.00 2.17 1.75
C ASP A 5 19.90 0.64 1.59
N ARG A 6 18.73 0.12 1.27
CA ARG A 6 18.43 -1.33 1.22
C ARG A 6 17.99 -1.81 -0.15
N VAL A 7 17.20 -1.01 -0.91
CA VAL A 7 16.56 -1.46 -2.13
C VAL A 7 16.02 -0.30 -2.96
N GLY A 8 15.98 -0.47 -4.29
CA GLY A 8 15.39 0.50 -5.21
C GLY A 8 13.86 0.45 -5.17
N LEU A 9 13.23 1.53 -4.71
CA LEU A 9 11.76 1.69 -4.69
C LEU A 9 11.32 2.81 -5.64
N CYS A 10 10.24 2.57 -6.36
CA CYS A 10 9.58 3.59 -7.16
C CYS A 10 8.67 4.43 -6.27
N THR A 11 8.86 5.75 -6.31
CA THR A 11 8.07 6.70 -5.52
C THR A 11 7.60 7.85 -6.37
N GLU A 12 6.51 8.48 -5.96
CA GLU A 12 6.03 9.77 -6.48
C GLU A 12 5.66 10.67 -5.31
N ALA A 13 5.85 11.99 -5.50
CA ALA A 13 5.49 12.98 -4.50
C ALA A 13 4.69 14.13 -5.12
N PHE A 14 3.79 14.72 -4.32
CA PHE A 14 2.89 15.80 -4.69
C PHE A 14 2.91 16.87 -3.59
N GLY A 15 2.76 18.13 -3.98
CA GLY A 15 2.74 19.26 -3.04
C GLY A 15 4.11 19.85 -2.77
N ASP A 16 4.15 20.82 -1.87
CA ASP A 16 5.38 21.48 -1.45
C ASP A 16 6.10 20.66 -0.38
N ARG A 17 7.42 20.57 -0.49
CA ARG A 17 8.26 19.83 0.48
C ARG A 17 8.27 20.43 1.88
N ASP A 18 7.91 21.70 1.98
CA ASP A 18 7.83 22.42 3.26
C ASP A 18 6.50 22.15 3.99
N ASP A 19 5.51 21.57 3.31
CA ASP A 19 4.24 21.19 3.89
C ASP A 19 4.34 19.91 4.76
N PRO A 20 3.43 19.71 5.73
CA PRO A 20 3.40 18.52 6.56
C PRO A 20 3.33 17.23 5.73
N PRO A 21 4.27 16.28 5.93
CA PRO A 21 4.39 15.09 5.09
C PRO A 21 3.34 14.03 5.39
N VAL A 22 2.82 13.42 4.33
CA VAL A 22 1.89 12.28 4.35
C VAL A 22 2.49 11.13 3.54
N LEU A 23 2.71 9.98 4.17
CA LEU A 23 3.14 8.75 3.52
C LEU A 23 1.93 7.83 3.27
N LEU A 24 1.71 7.46 2.02
CA LEU A 24 0.64 6.56 1.60
C LEU A 24 1.19 5.15 1.40
N VAL A 25 0.74 4.20 2.24
CA VAL A 25 1.18 2.80 2.24
C VAL A 25 0.10 1.91 1.65
N MET A 26 0.36 1.33 0.48
CA MET A 26 -0.61 0.51 -0.26
C MET A 26 -0.75 -0.88 0.35
N GLY A 27 -1.85 -1.56 0.05
CA GLY A 27 -2.07 -2.96 0.39
C GLY A 27 -1.18 -3.91 -0.41
N VAL A 28 -1.08 -5.16 0.05
CA VAL A 28 -0.32 -6.21 -0.65
C VAL A 28 -0.79 -6.40 -2.10
N GLY A 29 0.17 -6.48 -3.01
CA GLY A 29 -0.07 -6.70 -4.44
C GLY A 29 -0.61 -5.48 -5.20
N GLY A 30 -0.89 -4.38 -4.51
CA GLY A 30 -1.32 -3.13 -5.11
C GLY A 30 -0.14 -2.22 -5.45
N SER A 31 -0.12 -1.67 -6.68
CA SER A 31 0.80 -0.59 -7.03
C SER A 31 0.38 0.72 -6.34
N MET A 32 1.34 1.63 -6.15
CA MET A 32 1.07 2.98 -5.67
C MET A 32 0.02 3.74 -6.50
N LEU A 33 -0.21 3.33 -7.74
CA LEU A 33 -1.21 3.94 -8.62
C LEU A 33 -2.66 3.74 -8.14
N TRP A 34 -2.91 2.82 -7.22
CA TRP A 34 -4.22 2.68 -6.56
C TRP A 34 -4.53 3.85 -5.61
N TRP A 35 -3.52 4.57 -5.16
CA TRP A 35 -3.68 5.92 -4.65
C TRP A 35 -3.78 6.86 -5.85
N GLU A 36 -5.00 7.05 -6.35
CA GLU A 36 -5.23 7.83 -7.57
C GLU A 36 -4.57 9.21 -7.51
N GLU A 37 -4.02 9.65 -8.63
CA GLU A 37 -3.33 10.95 -8.72
C GLU A 37 -4.21 12.12 -8.28
N GLY A 38 -5.50 12.09 -8.66
CA GLY A 38 -6.48 13.09 -8.25
C GLY A 38 -6.63 13.18 -6.72
N PHE A 39 -6.61 12.04 -6.03
CA PHE A 39 -6.62 12.01 -4.56
C PHE A 39 -5.34 12.58 -3.97
N CYS A 40 -4.18 12.21 -4.50
CA CYS A 40 -2.89 12.75 -4.04
C CYS A 40 -2.81 14.26 -4.26
N ARG A 41 -3.24 14.77 -5.41
CA ARG A 41 -3.30 16.20 -5.71
C ARG A 41 -4.25 16.97 -4.79
N MET A 42 -5.42 16.40 -4.49
CA MET A 42 -6.37 17.01 -3.54
C MET A 42 -5.77 17.18 -2.15
N LEU A 43 -4.99 16.20 -1.67
CA LEU A 43 -4.26 16.33 -0.41
C LEU A 43 -3.15 17.38 -0.50
N ALA A 44 -2.44 17.46 -1.62
CA ALA A 44 -1.40 18.47 -1.86
C ALA A 44 -1.98 19.89 -1.91
N GLU A 45 -3.12 20.08 -2.55
CA GLU A 45 -3.87 21.36 -2.55
C GLU A 45 -4.33 21.75 -1.13
N ALA A 46 -4.53 20.76 -0.24
CA ALA A 46 -4.81 20.99 1.18
C ALA A 46 -3.52 21.14 2.03
N GLN A 47 -2.43 21.61 1.41
CA GLN A 47 -1.14 21.86 2.06
C GLN A 47 -0.57 20.61 2.75
N ARG A 48 -0.41 19.52 1.98
CA ARG A 48 0.30 18.31 2.40
C ARG A 48 1.35 17.93 1.37
N PHE A 49 2.53 17.55 1.85
CA PHE A 49 3.54 16.90 1.03
C PHE A 49 3.25 15.41 1.01
N VAL A 50 2.66 14.92 -0.07
CA VAL A 50 2.15 13.55 -0.20
C VAL A 50 3.14 12.67 -0.91
N ILE A 51 3.50 11.54 -0.33
CA ILE A 51 4.40 10.54 -0.92
C ILE A 51 3.64 9.24 -1.05
N ARG A 52 3.65 8.65 -2.25
CA ARG A 52 3.22 7.28 -2.51
C ARG A 52 4.37 6.48 -3.10
N TYR A 53 4.39 5.17 -2.87
CA TYR A 53 5.47 4.31 -3.37
C TYR A 53 4.96 2.90 -3.69
N ASP A 54 5.65 2.24 -4.62
CA ASP A 54 5.47 0.83 -4.89
C ASP A 54 6.28 -0.01 -3.89
N HIS A 55 5.64 -0.98 -3.26
CA HIS A 55 6.35 -2.00 -2.49
C HIS A 55 7.27 -2.83 -3.39
N ARG A 56 8.19 -3.61 -2.80
CA ARG A 56 8.91 -4.68 -3.50
C ARG A 56 7.89 -5.58 -4.23
N ASP A 57 8.25 -6.08 -5.40
CA ASP A 57 7.39 -6.89 -6.27
C ASP A 57 6.11 -6.21 -6.74
N THR A 58 6.03 -4.88 -6.67
CA THR A 58 4.90 -4.14 -7.22
C THR A 58 5.36 -2.99 -8.13
N GLY A 59 4.53 -2.65 -9.11
CA GLY A 59 4.72 -1.51 -9.99
C GLY A 59 6.10 -1.48 -10.65
N ARG A 60 6.90 -0.46 -10.33
CA ARG A 60 8.24 -0.24 -10.89
C ARG A 60 9.36 -0.39 -9.86
N SER A 61 9.07 -0.87 -8.66
CA SER A 61 10.06 -1.21 -7.64
C SER A 61 10.81 -2.50 -8.00
N VAL A 62 11.84 -2.82 -7.20
CA VAL A 62 12.61 -4.06 -7.37
C VAL A 62 11.70 -5.29 -7.40
N THR A 63 12.01 -6.21 -8.30
CA THR A 63 11.28 -7.48 -8.47
C THR A 63 12.19 -8.65 -8.16
N TYR A 64 11.65 -9.65 -7.47
CA TYR A 64 12.34 -10.88 -7.09
C TYR A 64 11.83 -12.07 -7.91
N GLU A 65 12.50 -13.21 -7.78
CA GLU A 65 12.09 -14.45 -8.42
C GLU A 65 10.72 -14.89 -7.89
N LEU A 66 9.83 -15.30 -8.78
CA LEU A 66 8.46 -15.71 -8.42
C LEU A 66 8.47 -16.84 -7.39
N GLY A 67 7.79 -16.63 -6.27
CA GLY A 67 7.75 -17.57 -5.14
C GLY A 67 8.97 -17.53 -4.22
N HIS A 68 9.98 -16.70 -4.51
CA HIS A 68 11.20 -16.53 -3.70
C HIS A 68 11.49 -15.05 -3.44
N PRO A 69 10.63 -14.33 -2.73
CA PRO A 69 10.73 -12.87 -2.58
C PRO A 69 12.00 -12.40 -1.87
N GLY A 70 12.67 -13.25 -1.09
CA GLY A 70 13.90 -12.89 -0.40
C GLY A 70 13.75 -11.80 0.66
N TYR A 71 12.52 -11.44 1.02
CA TYR A 71 12.19 -10.43 2.04
C TYR A 71 10.98 -10.87 2.88
N THR A 72 10.78 -10.18 3.98
CA THR A 72 9.72 -10.43 4.97
C THR A 72 8.80 -9.21 5.12
N GLY A 73 7.72 -9.35 5.89
CA GLY A 73 6.87 -8.21 6.26
C GLY A 73 7.63 -7.12 7.03
N SER A 74 8.63 -7.50 7.83
CA SER A 74 9.47 -6.53 8.55
C SER A 74 10.34 -5.69 7.60
N ASP A 75 10.76 -6.26 6.47
CA ASP A 75 11.49 -5.52 5.45
C ASP A 75 10.59 -4.47 4.80
N LEU A 76 9.30 -4.79 4.56
CA LEU A 76 8.33 -3.82 4.02
C LEU A 76 8.04 -2.67 5.00
N VAL A 77 8.07 -2.93 6.30
CA VAL A 77 7.97 -1.88 7.33
C VAL A 77 9.23 -1.00 7.32
N ALA A 78 10.40 -1.61 7.24
CA ALA A 78 11.67 -0.88 7.17
C ALA A 78 11.79 -0.07 5.86
N ASP A 79 11.23 -0.56 4.75
CA ASP A 79 11.15 0.17 3.49
C ASP A 79 10.33 1.47 3.62
N ALA A 80 9.22 1.45 4.35
CA ALA A 80 8.43 2.65 4.61
C ALA A 80 9.23 3.72 5.37
N ALA A 81 10.04 3.31 6.36
CA ALA A 81 10.98 4.20 7.04
C ALA A 81 12.07 4.70 6.07
N GLY A 82 12.63 3.80 5.24
CA GLY A 82 13.63 4.14 4.23
C GLY A 82 13.13 5.12 3.17
N VAL A 83 11.83 5.07 2.81
CA VAL A 83 11.21 6.09 1.94
C VAL A 83 11.28 7.46 2.62
N LEU A 84 10.93 7.59 3.89
CA LEU A 84 11.03 8.86 4.63
C LEU A 84 12.49 9.35 4.67
N ASP A 85 13.45 8.46 4.90
CA ASP A 85 14.88 8.80 4.93
C ASP A 85 15.35 9.36 3.60
N ALA A 86 14.99 8.71 2.49
CA ALA A 86 15.36 9.15 1.15
C ALA A 86 14.78 10.52 0.78
N TYR A 87 13.66 10.92 1.39
CA TYR A 87 13.09 12.26 1.25
C TYR A 87 13.63 13.26 2.29
N GLY A 88 14.46 12.83 3.25
CA GLY A 88 14.96 13.66 4.34
C GLY A 88 13.88 14.04 5.37
N ILE A 89 12.85 13.20 5.51
CA ILE A 89 11.69 13.44 6.38
C ILE A 89 11.91 12.73 7.71
N ALA A 90 11.92 13.49 8.80
CA ALA A 90 12.08 12.92 10.13
C ALA A 90 10.85 12.11 10.58
N ALA A 91 9.64 12.63 10.36
CA ALA A 91 8.39 11.96 10.73
C ALA A 91 7.25 12.40 9.80
N ALA A 92 6.27 11.52 9.57
CA ALA A 92 5.13 11.77 8.68
C ALA A 92 3.80 11.31 9.28
N HIS A 93 2.70 11.87 8.78
CA HIS A 93 1.38 11.27 8.90
C HIS A 93 1.34 10.04 7.98
N VAL A 94 0.96 8.87 8.48
CA VAL A 94 0.98 7.63 7.71
C VAL A 94 -0.44 7.15 7.45
N VAL A 95 -0.77 6.92 6.19
CA VAL A 95 -2.06 6.39 5.75
C VAL A 95 -1.84 5.01 5.16
N GLY A 96 -2.44 3.98 5.74
CA GLY A 96 -2.30 2.60 5.26
C GLY A 96 -3.63 1.95 4.95
N VAL A 97 -3.71 1.27 3.80
CA VAL A 97 -4.88 0.51 3.39
C VAL A 97 -4.62 -0.99 3.43
N SER A 98 -5.56 -1.80 3.96
CA SER A 98 -5.43 -3.25 4.01
C SER A 98 -4.14 -3.69 4.71
N ALA A 99 -3.27 -4.49 4.07
CA ALA A 99 -1.96 -4.86 4.61
C ALA A 99 -1.04 -3.64 4.83
N GLY A 100 -1.15 -2.58 4.02
CA GLY A 100 -0.45 -1.31 4.27
C GLY A 100 -0.84 -0.67 5.60
N GLY A 101 -2.07 -0.86 6.05
CA GLY A 101 -2.49 -0.44 7.38
C GLY A 101 -1.85 -1.27 8.51
N ALA A 102 -1.58 -2.57 8.28
CA ALA A 102 -0.82 -3.37 9.21
C ALA A 102 0.65 -2.92 9.26
N PHE A 103 1.28 -2.66 8.11
CA PHE A 103 2.64 -2.12 8.04
C PHE A 103 2.75 -0.75 8.71
N ALA A 104 1.76 0.13 8.52
CA ALA A 104 1.71 1.43 9.19
C ALA A 104 1.63 1.32 10.73
N GLN A 105 0.88 0.34 11.25
CA GLN A 105 0.84 0.04 12.69
C GLN A 105 2.19 -0.45 13.20
N LEU A 106 2.83 -1.38 12.48
CA LEU A 106 4.17 -1.89 12.85
C LEU A 106 5.23 -0.78 12.75
N LEU A 107 5.16 0.07 11.73
CA LEU A 107 6.03 1.25 11.63
C LEU A 107 5.90 2.16 12.87
N ALA A 108 4.67 2.39 13.34
CA ALA A 108 4.44 3.21 14.53
C ALA A 108 4.88 2.53 15.83
N LEU A 109 4.98 1.20 15.87
CA LEU A 109 5.48 0.46 17.04
C LEU A 109 7.00 0.35 17.04
N ASP A 110 7.60 0.07 15.89
CA ASP A 110 9.03 -0.18 15.76
C ASP A 110 9.83 1.11 15.55
N PHE A 111 9.20 2.17 15.01
CA PHE A 111 9.79 3.47 14.69
C PHE A 111 8.86 4.61 15.13
N ALA A 112 8.52 4.63 16.42
CA ALA A 112 7.48 5.52 16.98
C ALA A 112 7.74 7.01 16.72
N ASP A 113 8.99 7.44 16.69
CA ASP A 113 9.43 8.80 16.39
C ASP A 113 9.29 9.20 14.91
N ARG A 114 9.01 8.22 14.03
CA ARG A 114 8.81 8.45 12.60
C ARG A 114 7.34 8.67 12.21
N VAL A 115 6.39 8.50 13.14
CA VAL A 115 4.95 8.52 12.86
C VAL A 115 4.25 9.60 13.68
N LEU A 116 3.77 10.65 12.99
CA LEU A 116 3.01 11.74 13.62
C LEU A 116 1.56 11.34 13.93
N SER A 117 0.95 10.60 13.03
CA SER A 117 -0.41 10.03 13.20
C SER A 117 -0.64 8.88 12.22
N LEU A 118 -1.65 8.06 12.51
CA LEU A 118 -2.10 6.95 11.64
C LEU A 118 -3.52 7.18 11.14
N VAL A 119 -3.72 6.90 9.85
CA VAL A 119 -5.03 6.68 9.24
C VAL A 119 -5.06 5.25 8.71
N LEU A 120 -5.99 4.46 9.21
CA LEU A 120 -6.10 3.03 8.94
C LEU A 120 -7.39 2.74 8.15
N ILE A 121 -7.25 2.28 6.91
CA ILE A 121 -8.37 2.05 5.99
C ILE A 121 -8.50 0.55 5.70
N SER A 122 -9.68 -0.01 5.96
CA SER A 122 -10.01 -1.41 5.63
C SER A 122 -8.92 -2.40 6.05
N THR A 123 -8.41 -2.26 7.27
CA THR A 123 -7.33 -3.08 7.83
C THR A 123 -7.72 -3.68 9.16
N THR A 124 -6.93 -4.61 9.62
CA THR A 124 -7.04 -5.21 10.94
C THR A 124 -5.83 -4.80 11.79
N ARG A 125 -5.84 -5.14 13.07
CA ARG A 125 -4.65 -4.97 13.90
C ARG A 125 -3.48 -5.81 13.38
N ALA A 126 -2.28 -5.28 13.46
CA ALA A 126 -1.07 -5.94 13.02
C ALA A 126 -0.57 -7.03 13.99
N LEU A 127 -0.85 -6.88 15.30
CA LEU A 127 -0.40 -7.80 16.32
C LEU A 127 -1.51 -8.77 16.75
N PRO A 128 -1.16 -10.00 17.19
CA PRO A 128 -2.13 -10.95 17.76
C PRO A 128 -2.82 -10.42 19.02
N GLY A 129 -3.99 -10.93 19.32
CA GLY A 129 -4.76 -10.60 20.53
C GLY A 129 -5.97 -9.70 20.25
N GLY A 130 -6.81 -9.44 21.27
CA GLY A 130 -8.03 -8.62 21.22
C GLY A 130 -9.24 -9.36 20.63
N ARG A 131 -10.28 -8.59 20.24
CA ARG A 131 -11.54 -9.16 19.72
C ARG A 131 -11.32 -9.88 18.40
N GLU A 132 -11.84 -11.09 18.28
CA GLU A 132 -11.90 -11.83 17.03
C GLU A 132 -12.76 -11.06 16.01
N LEU A 133 -12.23 -10.89 14.81
CA LEU A 133 -12.94 -10.22 13.71
C LEU A 133 -13.70 -11.25 12.89
N PRO A 134 -14.82 -10.87 12.27
CA PRO A 134 -15.49 -11.75 11.33
C PRO A 134 -14.52 -12.22 10.24
N PRO A 135 -14.57 -13.51 9.85
CA PRO A 135 -13.74 -14.00 8.76
C PRO A 135 -14.13 -13.33 7.44
N PRO A 136 -13.24 -13.33 6.45
CA PRO A 136 -13.58 -12.90 5.09
C PRO A 136 -14.77 -13.70 4.55
N THR A 137 -15.55 -13.09 3.66
CA THR A 137 -16.69 -13.78 3.05
C THR A 137 -16.24 -15.03 2.29
N GLN A 138 -17.09 -16.07 2.27
CA GLN A 138 -16.80 -17.29 1.51
C GLN A 138 -16.49 -16.99 0.04
N LYS A 139 -17.20 -16.03 -0.57
CA LYS A 139 -16.98 -15.61 -1.95
C LYS A 139 -15.57 -15.02 -2.15
N PHE A 140 -15.11 -14.20 -1.21
CA PHE A 140 -13.75 -13.64 -1.25
C PHE A 140 -12.70 -14.74 -1.11
N MET A 141 -12.86 -15.63 -0.13
CA MET A 141 -11.94 -16.75 0.08
C MET A 141 -11.86 -17.66 -1.13
N GLN A 142 -13.02 -18.00 -1.72
CA GLN A 142 -13.08 -18.81 -2.93
C GLN A 142 -12.32 -18.13 -4.08
N PHE A 143 -12.51 -16.84 -4.30
CA PHE A 143 -11.82 -16.10 -5.35
C PHE A 143 -10.30 -16.14 -5.15
N VAL A 144 -9.78 -15.73 -4.00
CA VAL A 144 -8.33 -15.63 -3.77
C VAL A 144 -7.62 -16.99 -3.76
N THR A 145 -8.33 -18.08 -3.46
CA THR A 145 -7.76 -19.43 -3.43
C THR A 145 -7.88 -20.17 -4.75
N SER A 146 -8.81 -19.79 -5.63
CA SER A 146 -9.07 -20.51 -6.89
C SER A 146 -8.70 -19.71 -8.14
N ALA A 147 -8.43 -18.41 -8.03
CA ALA A 147 -8.03 -17.60 -9.17
C ALA A 147 -6.72 -18.12 -9.78
N LYS A 148 -6.76 -18.40 -11.07
CA LYS A 148 -5.58 -18.76 -11.86
C LYS A 148 -5.21 -17.54 -12.68
N VAL A 149 -4.06 -16.95 -12.37
CA VAL A 149 -3.56 -15.76 -13.05
C VAL A 149 -2.27 -16.12 -13.76
N ASP A 150 -2.23 -15.87 -15.04
CA ASP A 150 -0.97 -15.85 -15.77
C ASP A 150 -0.38 -14.45 -15.64
N TRP A 151 0.60 -14.31 -14.76
CA TRP A 151 1.24 -13.03 -14.47
C TRP A 151 2.13 -12.52 -15.61
N SER A 152 2.41 -13.32 -16.62
CA SER A 152 3.15 -12.93 -17.82
C SER A 152 2.23 -12.31 -18.88
N GLU A 153 0.92 -12.54 -18.79
CA GLU A 153 -0.08 -12.10 -19.77
C GLU A 153 -0.90 -10.91 -19.24
N ALA A 154 -0.76 -9.75 -19.87
CA ALA A 154 -1.40 -8.51 -19.41
C ALA A 154 -2.92 -8.61 -19.31
N GLU A 155 -3.60 -9.28 -20.26
CA GLU A 155 -5.06 -9.47 -20.23
C GLU A 155 -5.48 -10.31 -19.03
N SER A 156 -4.76 -11.39 -18.70
CA SER A 156 -5.01 -12.23 -17.53
C SER A 156 -4.91 -11.43 -16.22
N VAL A 157 -3.91 -10.58 -16.12
CA VAL A 157 -3.71 -9.70 -14.95
C VAL A 157 -4.84 -8.66 -14.85
N ILE A 158 -5.22 -8.04 -15.97
CA ILE A 158 -6.30 -7.05 -16.01
C ILE A 158 -7.63 -7.69 -15.58
N ASP A 159 -7.99 -8.84 -16.13
CA ASP A 159 -9.22 -9.54 -15.78
C ASP A 159 -9.26 -9.88 -14.29
N TYR A 160 -8.15 -10.40 -13.76
CA TYR A 160 -8.02 -10.68 -12.33
C TYR A 160 -8.23 -9.42 -11.48
N LEU A 161 -7.57 -8.31 -11.82
CA LEU A 161 -7.68 -7.06 -11.06
C LEU A 161 -9.09 -6.45 -11.15
N VAL A 162 -9.75 -6.57 -12.29
CA VAL A 162 -11.15 -6.13 -12.47
C VAL A 162 -12.08 -6.96 -11.59
N ASP A 163 -11.95 -8.27 -11.57
CA ASP A 163 -12.80 -9.14 -10.76
C ASP A 163 -12.51 -9.00 -9.27
N TYR A 164 -11.24 -8.85 -8.88
CA TYR A 164 -10.85 -8.52 -7.52
C TYR A 164 -11.47 -7.21 -7.04
N SER A 165 -11.39 -6.15 -7.87
CA SER A 165 -11.96 -4.84 -7.55
C SER A 165 -13.49 -4.90 -7.42
N ARG A 166 -14.18 -5.64 -8.29
CA ARG A 166 -15.63 -5.87 -8.21
C ARG A 166 -16.01 -6.59 -6.91
N LEU A 167 -15.20 -7.54 -6.50
CA LEU A 167 -15.41 -8.30 -5.27
C LEU A 167 -15.27 -7.42 -4.03
N LEU A 168 -14.25 -6.56 -4.00
CA LEU A 168 -14.01 -5.62 -2.89
C LEU A 168 -15.06 -4.51 -2.82
N ALA A 169 -15.58 -4.05 -3.96
CA ALA A 169 -16.62 -3.01 -4.02
C ALA A 169 -17.95 -3.43 -3.39
N GLY A 170 -18.17 -4.73 -3.18
CA GLY A 170 -19.43 -5.27 -2.66
C GLY A 170 -20.60 -5.08 -3.65
N GLY A 171 -21.79 -5.59 -3.27
CA GLY A 171 -22.97 -5.56 -4.16
C GLY A 171 -23.65 -4.20 -4.33
N SER A 172 -23.16 -3.12 -3.71
CA SER A 172 -23.79 -1.80 -3.69
C SER A 172 -23.25 -0.80 -4.71
N VAL A 173 -22.10 -1.07 -5.32
CA VAL A 173 -21.52 -0.17 -6.34
C VAL A 173 -22.12 -0.49 -7.70
N ARG A 174 -23.05 0.34 -8.16
CA ARG A 174 -23.46 0.34 -9.56
C ARG A 174 -22.28 0.85 -10.39
N SER A 175 -21.70 -0.02 -11.23
CA SER A 175 -20.74 0.38 -12.24
C SER A 175 -21.38 1.41 -13.17
N THR A 176 -21.05 2.67 -12.99
CA THR A 176 -21.29 3.68 -14.03
C THR A 176 -20.17 3.55 -15.04
N ARG A 177 -20.37 2.70 -16.05
CA ARG A 177 -19.56 2.79 -17.28
C ARG A 177 -19.83 4.16 -17.91
N ARG A 178 -18.85 4.99 -17.98
CA ARG A 178 -18.73 6.04 -18.98
C ARG A 178 -17.48 5.81 -19.79
#